data_c3d056748a2f83d5be1ec1a88bf52882
#
_entry.id   c3d056748a2f83d5be1ec1a88bf52882
#
_cell.length_a   1.000
_cell.length_b   1.000
_cell.length_c   1.000
_cell.angle_alpha   90.00
_cell.angle_beta   90.00
_cell.angle_gamma   90.00
#
_symmetry.space_group_name_H-M   'P 1'
#
loop_
_entity.id
_entity.type
_entity.pdbx_description
1 polymer ?
#
loop_
_entity_poly.entity_id
_entity_poly.type
_entity_poly.pdbx_seq_one_letter_code
_entity_poly.pdbx_strand_id
1 'polypeptide(L)'
;MLIDKALEYFTTFSEKDTEGLRSMFSDDVVLRDWEIMANGIDEVVDVNQNIFDSVESIVATPIRIYECETFEESVIISELEIVINDEETILVTDILEFDDDEKIKEIRAYKG
;
A
#
# COMPACT_ATOMS: atom_id res chain seq x y z
N MET A 1 1.98 -7.21 15.39
CA MET A 1 0.95 -7.83 14.55
C MET A 1 0.94 -7.17 13.18
N LEU A 2 0.51 -7.88 12.16
CA LEU A 2 0.51 -7.36 10.78
C LEU A 2 -0.41 -6.16 10.58
N ILE A 3 -1.50 -6.07 11.35
CA ILE A 3 -2.37 -4.89 11.30
C ILE A 3 -1.57 -3.62 11.60
N ASP A 4 -0.66 -3.66 12.56
CA ASP A 4 0.18 -2.50 12.89
C ASP A 4 1.10 -2.13 11.72
N LYS A 5 1.61 -3.13 11.00
CA LYS A 5 2.43 -2.90 9.80
C LYS A 5 1.62 -2.27 8.68
N ALA A 6 0.38 -2.71 8.50
CA ALA A 6 -0.52 -2.14 7.49
C ALA A 6 -0.85 -0.68 7.82
N LEU A 7 -1.16 -0.39 9.09
CA LEU A 7 -1.43 0.99 9.54
C LEU A 7 -0.20 1.89 9.31
N GLU A 8 0.98 1.38 9.63
CA GLU A 8 2.23 2.10 9.37
C GLU A 8 2.43 2.36 7.87
N TYR A 9 2.11 1.39 7.03
CA TYR A 9 2.19 1.55 5.58
C TYR A 9 1.29 2.69 5.09
N PHE A 10 0.03 2.74 5.54
CA PHE A 10 -0.91 3.80 5.12
C PHE A 10 -0.45 5.17 5.62
N THR A 11 0.09 5.26 6.83
CA THR A 11 0.63 6.51 7.36
C THR A 11 1.85 6.97 6.56
N THR A 12 2.77 6.05 6.30
CA THR A 12 4.00 6.32 5.54
C THR A 12 3.68 6.77 4.12
N PHE A 13 2.72 6.12 3.47
CA PHE A 13 2.20 6.49 2.16
C PHE A 13 1.62 7.91 2.20
N SER A 14 0.80 8.21 3.19
CA SER A 14 0.14 9.52 3.33
C SER A 14 1.15 10.64 3.59
N GLU A 15 2.30 10.32 4.15
CA GLU A 15 3.39 11.26 4.39
C GLU A 15 4.31 11.43 3.16
N LYS A 16 4.03 10.69 2.09
CA LYS A 16 4.87 10.66 0.88
C LYS A 16 6.31 10.26 1.18
N ASP A 17 6.51 9.38 2.14
CA ASP A 17 7.83 8.95 2.60
C ASP A 17 8.29 7.72 1.82
N THR A 18 8.90 7.92 0.66
CA THR A 18 9.33 6.82 -0.21
C THR A 18 10.42 5.95 0.42
N GLU A 19 11.32 6.55 1.21
CA GLU A 19 12.34 5.76 1.90
C GLU A 19 11.73 4.89 2.99
N GLY A 20 10.73 5.43 3.70
CA GLY A 20 9.96 4.65 4.67
C GLY A 20 9.24 3.48 4.00
N LEU A 21 8.61 3.73 2.85
CA LEU A 21 7.96 2.67 2.08
C LEU A 21 8.96 1.60 1.64
N ARG A 22 10.12 2.02 1.12
CA ARG A 22 11.17 1.09 0.70
C ARG A 22 11.54 0.14 1.84
N SER A 23 11.64 0.64 3.05
CA SER A 23 12.02 -0.19 4.21
C SER A 23 10.96 -1.23 4.57
N MET A 24 9.74 -1.06 4.10
CA MET A 24 8.61 -1.96 4.40
C MET A 24 8.42 -3.04 3.34
N PHE A 25 9.06 -2.91 2.17
CA PHE A 25 8.88 -3.81 1.03
C PHE A 25 9.94 -4.92 1.01
N SER A 26 9.56 -6.10 0.52
CA SER A 26 10.53 -7.12 0.15
C SER A 26 11.21 -6.69 -1.16
N ASP A 27 12.38 -7.25 -1.45
CA ASP A 27 13.14 -6.89 -2.66
C ASP A 27 12.39 -7.21 -3.95
N ASP A 28 11.56 -8.23 -3.92
CA ASP A 28 10.79 -8.70 -5.07
C ASP A 28 9.31 -8.30 -5.00
N VAL A 29 8.98 -7.24 -4.25
CA VAL A 29 7.61 -6.76 -4.11
C VAL A 29 6.95 -6.48 -5.45
N VAL A 30 5.66 -6.78 -5.55
CA VAL A 30 4.84 -6.52 -6.74
C VAL A 30 3.69 -5.62 -6.36
N LEU A 31 3.45 -4.60 -7.16
CA LEU A 31 2.30 -3.70 -7.01
C LEU A 31 1.41 -3.82 -8.25
N ARG A 32 0.14 -4.07 -8.04
CA ARG A 32 -0.85 -4.03 -9.10
C ARG A 32 -2.08 -3.27 -8.64
N ASP A 33 -2.49 -2.28 -9.43
CA ASP A 33 -3.77 -1.61 -9.22
C ASP A 33 -4.54 -1.56 -10.55
N TRP A 34 -5.54 -0.68 -10.65
CA TRP A 34 -6.41 -0.61 -11.83
C TRP A 34 -5.74 0.03 -13.04
N GLU A 35 -4.54 0.59 -12.89
CA GLU A 35 -3.79 1.23 -13.98
C GLU A 35 -2.33 0.80 -14.04
N ILE A 36 -1.76 0.37 -12.90
CA ILE A 36 -0.32 0.22 -12.72
C ILE A 36 0.04 -1.23 -12.43
N MET A 37 1.14 -1.69 -13.02
CA MET A 37 1.78 -2.95 -12.67
C MET A 37 3.28 -2.67 -12.54
N ALA A 38 3.84 -2.94 -11.36
CA ALA A 38 5.26 -2.71 -11.07
C ALA A 38 5.86 -3.93 -10.38
N ASN A 39 7.05 -4.31 -10.79
CA ASN A 39 7.74 -5.50 -10.30
C ASN A 39 9.09 -5.13 -9.72
N GLY A 40 9.34 -5.54 -8.48
CA GLY A 40 10.59 -5.29 -7.78
C GLY A 40 10.57 -3.96 -7.02
N ILE A 41 11.40 -3.89 -5.99
CA ILE A 41 11.37 -2.78 -5.04
C ILE A 41 11.67 -1.43 -5.71
N ASP A 42 12.61 -1.39 -6.65
CA ASP A 42 12.95 -0.13 -7.31
C ASP A 42 11.80 0.39 -8.17
N GLU A 43 11.15 -0.48 -8.94
CA GLU A 43 9.99 -0.10 -9.75
C GLU A 43 8.82 0.35 -8.89
N VAL A 44 8.54 -0.39 -7.82
CA VAL A 44 7.42 -0.06 -6.94
C VAL A 44 7.65 1.27 -6.23
N VAL A 45 8.86 1.53 -5.77
CA VAL A 45 9.20 2.81 -5.14
C VAL A 45 9.09 3.95 -6.15
N ASP A 46 9.58 3.76 -7.38
CA ASP A 46 9.50 4.79 -8.43
C ASP A 46 8.06 5.13 -8.79
N VAL A 47 7.19 4.13 -8.89
CA VAL A 47 5.76 4.34 -9.16
C VAL A 47 5.12 5.17 -8.04
N ASN A 48 5.43 4.85 -6.79
CA ASN A 48 4.93 5.63 -5.66
C ASN A 48 5.44 7.07 -5.70
N GLN A 49 6.72 7.27 -6.01
CA GLN A 49 7.28 8.60 -6.12
C GLN A 49 6.58 9.41 -7.22
N ASN A 50 6.27 8.77 -8.36
CA ASN A 50 5.54 9.43 -9.45
C ASN A 50 4.13 9.85 -9.01
N ILE A 51 3.44 9.02 -8.25
CA ILE A 51 2.14 9.36 -7.68
C ILE A 51 2.27 10.59 -6.78
N PHE A 52 3.25 10.58 -5.87
CA PHE A 52 3.46 11.67 -4.92
C PHE A 52 3.82 12.97 -5.62
N ASP A 53 4.61 12.90 -6.70
CA ASP A 53 5.00 14.09 -7.47
C ASP A 53 3.82 14.68 -8.27
N SER A 54 2.81 13.87 -8.55
CA SER A 54 1.65 14.28 -9.36
C SER A 54 0.53 14.94 -8.55
N VAL A 55 0.61 14.91 -7.22
CA VAL A 55 -0.43 15.43 -6.33
C VAL A 55 0.19 16.32 -5.25
N GLU A 56 -0.60 17.28 -4.73
CA GLU A 56 -0.16 18.10 -3.60
C GLU A 56 -0.27 17.31 -2.30
N SER A 57 -1.35 16.56 -2.14
CA SER A 57 -1.55 15.71 -0.97
C SER A 57 -2.32 14.45 -1.36
N ILE A 58 -2.06 13.38 -0.63
CA ILE A 58 -2.78 12.13 -0.76
C ILE A 58 -2.82 11.49 0.62
N VAL A 59 -4.03 11.22 1.13
CA VAL A 59 -4.20 10.66 2.46
C VAL A 59 -5.04 9.41 2.37
N ALA A 60 -4.48 8.29 2.79
CA ALA A 60 -5.16 6.99 2.82
C ALA A 60 -5.60 6.72 4.26
N THR A 61 -6.92 6.65 4.47
CA THR A 61 -7.50 6.41 5.79
C THR A 61 -8.23 5.08 5.78
N PRO A 62 -7.80 4.11 6.61
CA PRO A 62 -8.51 2.83 6.69
C PRO A 62 -9.89 3.00 7.30
N ILE A 63 -10.90 2.45 6.63
CA ILE A 63 -12.28 2.39 7.13
C ILE A 63 -12.48 1.08 7.88
N ARG A 64 -12.01 -0.02 7.30
CA ARG A 64 -12.07 -1.36 7.89
C ARG A 64 -10.80 -2.10 7.52
N ILE A 65 -10.29 -2.91 8.45
CA ILE A 65 -9.11 -3.72 8.25
C ILE A 65 -9.41 -5.14 8.71
N TYR A 66 -9.03 -6.11 7.88
CA TYR A 66 -9.20 -7.53 8.17
C TYR A 66 -7.85 -8.23 8.03
N GLU A 67 -7.52 -9.03 9.02
CA GLU A 67 -6.32 -9.87 8.97
C GLU A 67 -6.75 -11.30 8.64
N CYS A 68 -6.11 -11.88 7.62
CA CYS A 68 -6.34 -13.25 7.22
C CYS A 68 -5.02 -13.98 7.21
N GLU A 69 -4.90 -15.01 8.03
CA GLU A 69 -3.70 -15.82 8.09
C GLU A 69 -4.07 -17.26 7.78
N THR A 70 -3.47 -17.78 6.70
CA THR A 70 -3.66 -19.17 6.29
C THR A 70 -2.32 -19.89 6.40
N PHE A 71 -2.31 -21.18 6.10
CA PHE A 71 -1.08 -21.96 6.09
C PHE A 71 -0.05 -21.41 5.10
N GLU A 72 -0.52 -20.81 4.02
CA GLU A 72 0.34 -20.35 2.92
C GLU A 72 0.52 -18.83 2.86
N GLU A 73 -0.39 -18.06 3.47
CA GLU A 73 -0.43 -16.61 3.29
C GLU A 73 -0.72 -15.87 4.57
N SER A 74 -0.11 -14.69 4.70
CA SER A 74 -0.46 -13.70 5.72
C SER A 74 -0.87 -12.44 5.00
N VAL A 75 -2.13 -12.07 5.10
CA VAL A 75 -2.74 -11.03 4.27
C VAL A 75 -3.52 -10.05 5.15
N ILE A 76 -3.36 -8.76 4.87
CA ILE A 76 -4.21 -7.71 5.42
C ILE A 76 -5.06 -7.15 4.28
N ILE A 77 -6.37 -7.13 4.49
CA ILE A 77 -7.32 -6.55 3.55
C ILE A 77 -7.88 -5.29 4.18
N SER A 78 -7.75 -4.15 3.52
CA SER A 78 -8.23 -2.87 4.07
C SER A 78 -9.10 -2.13 3.08
N GLU A 79 -10.26 -1.69 3.53
CA GLU A 79 -11.08 -0.72 2.81
C GLU A 79 -10.57 0.67 3.18
N LEU A 80 -10.21 1.46 2.17
CA LEU A 80 -9.60 2.77 2.35
C LEU A 80 -10.46 3.87 1.74
N GLU A 81 -10.46 5.00 2.40
CA GLU A 81 -10.88 6.27 1.79
C GLU A 81 -9.60 7.03 1.47
N ILE A 82 -9.38 7.35 0.21
CA ILE A 82 -8.19 8.10 -0.22
C ILE A 82 -8.63 9.48 -0.69
N VAL A 83 -8.11 10.51 -0.02
CA VAL A 83 -8.40 11.91 -0.35
C VAL A 83 -7.20 12.51 -1.06
N ILE A 84 -7.43 13.01 -2.28
CA ILE A 84 -6.40 13.57 -3.14
C ILE A 84 -6.60 15.08 -3.22
N ASN A 85 -5.54 15.84 -2.87
CA ASN A 85 -5.53 17.31 -2.93
C ASN A 85 -6.66 17.97 -2.14
N ASP A 86 -7.14 17.31 -1.08
CA ASP A 86 -8.27 17.76 -0.27
C ASP A 86 -9.58 17.97 -1.06
N GLU A 87 -9.66 17.46 -2.29
CA GLU A 87 -10.79 17.69 -3.18
C GLU A 87 -11.48 16.42 -3.64
N GLU A 88 -10.69 15.43 -4.05
CA GLU A 88 -11.22 14.20 -4.62
C GLU A 88 -11.11 13.07 -3.60
N THR A 89 -12.21 12.32 -3.44
CA THR A 89 -12.25 11.15 -2.57
C THR A 89 -12.54 9.92 -3.40
N ILE A 90 -11.69 8.90 -3.28
CA ILE A 90 -11.92 7.60 -3.91
C ILE A 90 -11.95 6.51 -2.85
N LEU A 91 -12.67 5.45 -3.14
CA LEU A 91 -12.73 4.25 -2.29
C LEU A 91 -11.88 3.17 -2.93
N VAL A 92 -11.01 2.56 -2.13
CA VAL A 92 -10.07 1.56 -2.62
C VAL A 92 -10.01 0.41 -1.61
N THR A 93 -9.93 -0.81 -2.12
CA THR A 93 -9.59 -1.96 -1.29
C THR A 93 -8.16 -2.37 -1.60
N ASP A 94 -7.30 -2.33 -0.59
CA ASP A 94 -5.91 -2.80 -0.66
C ASP A 94 -5.81 -4.20 -0.06
N ILE A 95 -5.10 -5.07 -0.77
CA ILE A 95 -4.75 -6.39 -0.25
C ILE A 95 -3.23 -6.42 -0.15
N LEU A 96 -2.72 -6.51 1.08
CA LEU A 96 -1.28 -6.53 1.37
C LEU A 96 -0.88 -7.94 1.78
N GLU A 97 -0.02 -8.58 1.00
CA GLU A 97 0.58 -9.86 1.37
C GLU A 97 1.94 -9.63 1.99
N PHE A 98 2.22 -10.33 3.08
CA PHE A 98 3.47 -10.22 3.83
C PHE A 98 4.26 -11.52 3.72
N ASP A 99 5.60 -11.39 3.70
CA ASP A 99 6.48 -12.55 3.74
C ASP A 99 6.81 -12.93 5.20
N ASP A 100 7.67 -13.93 5.38
CA ASP A 100 8.02 -14.45 6.70
C ASP A 100 8.81 -13.44 7.53
N ASP A 101 9.41 -12.43 6.90
CA ASP A 101 10.14 -11.35 7.57
C ASP A 101 9.25 -10.14 7.84
N GLU A 102 7.93 -10.28 7.64
CA GLU A 102 6.94 -9.22 7.80
C GLU A 102 7.17 -8.04 6.86
N LYS A 103 7.76 -8.31 5.70
CA LYS A 103 7.87 -7.34 4.62
C LYS A 103 6.68 -7.52 3.67
N ILE A 104 6.25 -6.42 3.06
CA ILE A 104 5.17 -6.47 2.07
C ILE A 104 5.74 -7.05 0.79
N LYS A 105 5.22 -8.18 0.34
CA LYS A 105 5.67 -8.82 -0.89
C LYS A 105 4.74 -8.63 -2.07
N GLU A 106 3.48 -8.26 -1.82
CA GLU A 106 2.54 -7.96 -2.90
C GLU A 106 1.48 -7.00 -2.41
N ILE A 107 1.15 -6.04 -3.27
CA ILE A 107 0.07 -5.08 -3.04
C ILE A 107 -0.88 -5.19 -4.22
N ARG A 108 -2.14 -5.48 -3.95
CA ARG A 108 -3.20 -5.46 -4.96
C ARG A 108 -4.23 -4.43 -4.53
N ALA A 109 -4.53 -3.48 -5.39
CA ALA A 109 -5.49 -2.43 -5.08
C ALA A 109 -6.65 -2.44 -6.08
N TYR A 110 -7.85 -2.30 -5.57
CA TYR A 110 -9.09 -2.32 -6.37
C TYR A 110 -9.90 -1.06 -6.05
N LYS A 111 -10.16 -0.28 -7.09
CA LYS A 111 -10.92 0.96 -6.95
C LYS A 111 -12.42 0.66 -6.96
N GLY A 112 -13.12 1.22 -5.97
CA GLY A 112 -14.56 1.08 -5.86
C GLY A 112 -15.35 2.07 -6.70
#